data_a744c8ee64153bbd81a477462fd0b20a
#
_entry.id   a744c8ee64153bbd81a477462fd0b20a
#
_cell.length_a   1.000
_cell.length_b   1.000
_cell.length_c   1.000
_cell.angle_alpha   90.00
_cell.angle_beta   90.00
_cell.angle_gamma   90.00
#
_symmetry.space_group_name_H-M   'P 1'
#
loop_
_entity.id
_entity.type
_entity.pdbx_description
1 polymer ?
#
loop_
_entity_poly.entity_id
_entity_poly.type
_entity_poly.pdbx_seq_one_letter_code
_entity_poly.pdbx_strand_id
1 'polypeptide(L)'
;VRDNDRDDTPRFSWYLHWKLPEPRLKTLKDENEWRPLVRAYLASTAFMDAQIGRVLAALEATGRANDTIVVLWSDHGYHLGEKLVTGKNTLWERSTRVPLMVSGPGVTPGARCGRPVELLDLFPTLADLAGLQAPNHLEGVSLRAQLSNATAPRNRPAITTHNQGNHAVRDEQYRYIHYADGSEELYDMVKDPHEWTNLAGRADSASIKAAMARWLPKTDVAAALSGSGPYSGGGGISWDRAVGGRKT
;
A
#
# COMPACT_ATOMS: atom_id res chain seq x y z
N VAL A 1 -1.51 20.21 0.49
CA VAL A 1 -1.48 19.47 1.78
C VAL A 1 -2.25 20.29 2.80
N ARG A 2 -3.16 19.65 3.55
CA ARG A 2 -3.91 20.27 4.64
C ARG A 2 -3.06 20.24 5.91
N ASP A 3 -2.99 21.35 6.64
CA ASP A 3 -2.18 21.41 7.85
C ASP A 3 -2.86 20.71 9.05
N ASN A 4 -4.18 20.46 8.96
CA ASN A 4 -4.98 19.74 9.95
C ASN A 4 -5.36 18.31 9.53
N ASP A 5 -4.65 17.71 8.59
CA ASP A 5 -4.95 16.40 7.98
C ASP A 5 -4.81 15.20 8.95
N ARG A 6 -4.40 15.44 10.20
CA ARG A 6 -4.24 14.42 11.23
C ARG A 6 -5.02 14.69 12.53
N ASP A 7 -5.84 15.72 12.56
CA ASP A 7 -6.53 16.12 13.81
C ASP A 7 -7.53 15.06 14.29
N ASP A 8 -8.07 14.27 13.37
CA ASP A 8 -9.03 13.19 13.66
C ASP A 8 -8.43 11.77 13.59
N THR A 9 -7.12 11.66 13.42
CA THR A 9 -6.44 10.36 13.41
C THR A 9 -6.01 9.94 14.83
N PRO A 10 -6.02 8.63 15.15
CA PRO A 10 -5.52 8.15 16.43
C PRO A 10 -4.04 8.51 16.62
N ARG A 11 -3.68 8.84 17.85
CA ARG A 11 -2.29 9.16 18.18
C ARG A 11 -1.34 8.00 17.83
N PHE A 12 -1.79 6.76 17.91
CA PHE A 12 -0.99 5.59 17.59
C PHE A 12 -0.54 5.55 16.12
N SER A 13 -1.34 6.08 15.19
CA SER A 13 -0.97 6.17 13.78
C SER A 13 0.37 6.90 13.54
N TRP A 14 0.77 7.77 14.48
CA TRP A 14 2.03 8.51 14.42
C TRP A 14 3.25 7.66 14.74
N TYR A 15 3.10 6.61 15.54
CA TYR A 15 4.22 5.75 15.94
C TYR A 15 4.74 4.88 14.80
N LEU A 16 3.91 4.57 13.80
CA LEU A 16 4.29 3.71 12.68
C LEU A 16 5.51 4.25 11.92
N HIS A 17 5.69 5.56 11.86
CA HIS A 17 6.81 6.22 11.16
C HIS A 17 7.69 7.11 12.05
N TRP A 18 7.42 7.17 13.37
CA TRP A 18 8.07 8.13 14.27
C TRP A 18 9.60 8.00 14.35
N LYS A 19 10.12 6.79 14.27
CA LYS A 19 11.56 6.48 14.41
C LYS A 19 12.26 6.24 13.08
N LEU A 20 11.58 6.46 11.99
CA LEU A 20 12.15 6.21 10.66
C LEU A 20 13.03 7.39 10.23
N PRO A 21 14.00 7.15 9.33
CA PRO A 21 14.94 8.17 8.90
C PRO A 21 14.34 9.22 7.96
N GLU A 22 13.07 9.07 7.57
CA GLU A 22 12.43 10.06 6.70
C GLU A 22 12.30 11.41 7.39
N PRO A 23 12.65 12.51 6.71
CA PRO A 23 12.56 13.85 7.27
C PRO A 23 11.10 14.22 7.50
N ARG A 24 10.82 14.84 8.64
CA ARG A 24 9.45 15.29 8.96
C ARG A 24 9.05 16.45 8.06
N LEU A 25 7.80 16.46 7.62
CA LEU A 25 7.27 17.54 6.79
C LEU A 25 7.47 18.92 7.42
N LYS A 26 7.29 19.03 8.75
CA LYS A 26 7.54 20.29 9.46
C LYS A 26 8.98 20.78 9.26
N THR A 27 9.97 19.92 9.47
CA THR A 27 11.38 20.26 9.26
C THR A 27 11.64 20.70 7.82
N LEU A 28 11.11 19.94 6.85
CA LEU A 28 11.25 20.30 5.43
C LEU A 28 10.61 21.65 5.08
N LYS A 29 9.47 21.98 5.70
CA LYS A 29 8.83 23.29 5.52
C LYS A 29 9.66 24.41 6.16
N ASP A 30 10.11 24.21 7.39
CA ASP A 30 10.91 25.21 8.15
C ASP A 30 12.23 25.54 7.42
N GLU A 31 12.87 24.52 6.82
CA GLU A 31 14.13 24.68 6.07
C GLU A 31 13.91 24.99 4.58
N ASN A 32 12.68 25.20 4.12
CA ASN A 32 12.32 25.42 2.71
C ASN A 32 12.69 24.26 1.75
N GLU A 33 12.89 23.05 2.26
CA GLU A 33 13.31 21.86 1.49
C GLU A 33 12.15 21.00 0.98
N TRP A 34 10.89 21.29 1.36
CA TRP A 34 9.75 20.48 0.91
C TRP A 34 9.54 20.55 -0.60
N ARG A 35 9.56 21.73 -1.22
CA ARG A 35 9.42 21.84 -2.68
C ARG A 35 10.60 21.21 -3.43
N PRO A 36 11.87 21.41 -3.03
CA PRO A 36 13.00 20.65 -3.56
C PRO A 36 12.79 19.13 -3.48
N LEU A 37 12.33 18.58 -2.34
CA LEU A 37 12.04 17.15 -2.20
C LEU A 37 11.00 16.68 -3.23
N VAL A 38 9.88 17.40 -3.37
CA VAL A 38 8.82 17.04 -4.33
C VAL A 38 9.37 17.07 -5.76
N ARG A 39 10.18 18.07 -6.11
CA ARG A 39 10.83 18.17 -7.43
C ARG A 39 11.78 17.01 -7.69
N ALA A 40 12.58 16.62 -6.70
CA ALA A 40 13.49 15.48 -6.79
C ALA A 40 12.72 14.16 -6.99
N TYR A 41 11.62 13.98 -6.28
CA TYR A 41 10.74 12.83 -6.45
C TYR A 41 10.17 12.75 -7.88
N LEU A 42 9.65 13.85 -8.39
CA LEU A 42 9.11 13.90 -9.77
C LEU A 42 10.21 13.69 -10.83
N ALA A 43 11.41 14.22 -10.61
CA ALA A 43 12.55 13.99 -11.49
C ALA A 43 12.97 12.52 -11.51
N SER A 44 12.97 11.86 -10.35
CA SER A 44 13.25 10.42 -10.25
C SER A 44 12.18 9.59 -10.98
N THR A 45 10.91 9.98 -10.87
CA THR A 45 9.81 9.35 -11.60
C THR A 45 9.96 9.51 -13.12
N ALA A 46 10.30 10.70 -13.59
CA ALA A 46 10.54 10.96 -15.02
C ALA A 46 11.75 10.17 -15.55
N PHE A 47 12.81 10.05 -14.74
CA PHE A 47 13.96 9.23 -15.09
C PHE A 47 13.59 7.75 -15.21
N MET A 48 12.84 7.21 -14.24
CA MET A 48 12.35 5.84 -14.24
C MET A 48 11.47 5.57 -15.47
N ASP A 49 10.53 6.47 -15.79
CA ASP A 49 9.65 6.36 -16.96
C ASP A 49 10.47 6.26 -18.27
N ALA A 50 11.51 7.08 -18.42
CA ALA A 50 12.42 7.01 -19.58
C ALA A 50 13.15 5.65 -19.66
N GLN A 51 13.57 5.05 -18.53
CA GLN A 51 14.20 3.74 -18.53
C GLN A 51 13.21 2.62 -18.91
N ILE A 52 11.96 2.69 -18.40
CA ILE A 52 10.90 1.75 -18.80
C ILE A 52 10.66 1.82 -20.30
N GLY A 53 10.59 3.03 -20.88
CA GLY A 53 10.45 3.22 -22.32
C GLY A 53 11.56 2.53 -23.12
N ARG A 54 12.82 2.58 -22.65
CA ARG A 54 13.94 1.88 -23.29
C ARG A 54 13.80 0.36 -23.24
N VAL A 55 13.32 -0.20 -22.12
CA VAL A 55 13.07 -1.64 -21.98
C VAL A 55 11.96 -2.10 -22.93
N LEU A 56 10.86 -1.35 -22.99
CA LEU A 56 9.73 -1.65 -23.88
C LEU A 56 10.15 -1.57 -25.37
N ALA A 57 10.90 -0.55 -25.75
CA ALA A 57 11.44 -0.44 -27.12
C ALA A 57 12.36 -1.61 -27.48
N ALA A 58 13.20 -2.07 -26.56
CA ALA A 58 14.03 -3.26 -26.76
C ALA A 58 13.17 -4.53 -26.92
N LEU A 59 12.11 -4.69 -26.15
CA LEU A 59 11.16 -5.81 -26.29
C LEU A 59 10.49 -5.80 -27.68
N GLU A 60 10.04 -4.65 -28.15
CA GLU A 60 9.47 -4.49 -29.50
C GLU A 60 10.48 -4.85 -30.59
N ALA A 61 11.72 -4.36 -30.48
CA ALA A 61 12.78 -4.62 -31.42
C ALA A 61 13.17 -6.11 -31.55
N THR A 62 12.93 -6.91 -30.50
CA THR A 62 13.11 -8.37 -30.54
C THR A 62 11.99 -9.13 -31.24
N GLY A 63 10.88 -8.46 -31.56
CA GLY A 63 9.67 -9.08 -32.10
C GLY A 63 8.88 -9.94 -31.10
N ARG A 64 9.24 -9.89 -29.81
CA ARG A 64 8.65 -10.72 -28.74
C ARG A 64 7.50 -10.03 -27.98
N ALA A 65 7.11 -8.81 -28.37
CA ALA A 65 6.10 -8.06 -27.66
C ALA A 65 4.73 -8.79 -27.58
N ASN A 66 4.37 -9.57 -28.59
CA ASN A 66 3.10 -10.28 -28.66
C ASN A 66 3.03 -11.57 -27.85
N ASP A 67 4.17 -12.10 -27.39
CA ASP A 67 4.26 -13.35 -26.64
C ASP A 67 4.87 -13.14 -25.23
N THR A 68 4.98 -11.89 -24.80
CA THR A 68 5.54 -11.52 -23.51
C THR A 68 4.47 -10.83 -22.64
N ILE A 69 4.35 -11.29 -21.39
CA ILE A 69 3.55 -10.61 -20.37
C ILE A 69 4.44 -9.56 -19.71
N VAL A 70 4.01 -8.32 -19.77
CA VAL A 70 4.68 -7.19 -19.11
C VAL A 70 3.87 -6.80 -17.88
N VAL A 71 4.52 -6.72 -16.74
CA VAL A 71 3.92 -6.22 -15.49
C VAL A 71 4.73 -5.05 -14.96
N LEU A 72 4.07 -3.93 -14.74
CA LEU A 72 4.63 -2.76 -14.09
C LEU A 72 3.91 -2.52 -12.77
N TRP A 73 4.65 -2.50 -11.67
CA TRP A 73 4.12 -2.19 -10.33
C TRP A 73 5.16 -1.47 -9.48
N SER A 74 4.74 -0.97 -8.33
CA SER A 74 5.64 -0.52 -7.26
C SER A 74 5.41 -1.36 -6.01
N ASP A 75 6.43 -1.54 -5.18
CA ASP A 75 6.36 -2.25 -3.89
C ASP A 75 5.56 -1.47 -2.83
N HIS A 76 5.63 -0.15 -2.86
CA HIS A 76 4.89 0.77 -1.99
C HIS A 76 4.65 2.12 -2.66
N GLY A 77 3.72 2.87 -2.10
CA GLY A 77 3.54 4.28 -2.43
C GLY A 77 4.44 5.21 -1.60
N TYR A 78 4.16 6.51 -1.61
CA TYR A 78 4.94 7.50 -0.89
C TYR A 78 4.11 8.75 -0.57
N HIS A 79 4.18 9.24 0.68
CA HIS A 79 3.64 10.53 1.08
C HIS A 79 4.61 11.65 0.75
N LEU A 80 4.13 12.68 0.09
CA LEU A 80 4.87 13.91 -0.19
C LEU A 80 4.37 15.09 0.66
N GLY A 81 3.72 14.78 1.77
CA GLY A 81 3.18 15.75 2.73
C GLY A 81 1.76 15.44 3.18
N GLU A 82 1.04 14.57 2.49
CA GLU A 82 -0.29 14.12 2.92
C GLU A 82 -0.17 13.44 4.31
N LYS A 83 -1.17 13.61 5.14
CA LYS A 83 -1.12 13.18 6.56
C LYS A 83 0.08 13.76 7.32
N LEU A 84 0.61 14.90 6.87
CA LEU A 84 1.80 15.56 7.44
C LEU A 84 3.04 14.66 7.48
N VAL A 85 3.11 13.69 6.59
CA VAL A 85 4.18 12.69 6.48
C VAL A 85 4.95 12.87 5.17
N THR A 86 6.27 12.65 5.21
CA THR A 86 7.08 12.33 4.05
C THR A 86 7.65 10.94 4.27
N GLY A 87 7.36 10.00 3.36
CA GLY A 87 7.75 8.60 3.55
C GLY A 87 6.65 7.61 3.22
N LYS A 88 6.85 6.35 3.58
CA LYS A 88 6.04 5.22 3.11
C LYS A 88 5.46 4.32 4.21
N ASN A 89 5.93 4.44 5.44
CA ASN A 89 5.60 3.49 6.50
C ASN A 89 4.28 3.84 7.21
N THR A 90 3.19 3.81 6.47
CA THR A 90 1.83 4.07 6.96
C THR A 90 0.84 3.07 6.37
N LEU A 91 -0.40 3.08 6.85
CA LEU A 91 -1.50 2.26 6.35
C LEU A 91 -2.50 3.06 5.49
N TRP A 92 -2.24 4.34 5.24
CA TRP A 92 -3.07 5.19 4.39
C TRP A 92 -2.85 4.95 2.89
N GLU A 93 -3.79 5.40 2.08
CA GLU A 93 -3.84 5.18 0.63
C GLU A 93 -2.53 5.56 -0.08
N ARG A 94 -1.87 6.66 0.32
CA ARG A 94 -0.65 7.13 -0.33
C ARG A 94 0.54 6.17 -0.20
N SER A 95 0.59 5.40 0.87
CA SER A 95 1.62 4.37 1.06
C SER A 95 1.23 3.02 0.48
N THR A 96 -0.06 2.68 0.50
CA THR A 96 -0.52 1.31 0.20
C THR A 96 -1.03 1.15 -1.23
N ARG A 97 -1.47 2.23 -1.88
CA ARG A 97 -1.87 2.20 -3.28
C ARG A 97 -0.69 2.45 -4.20
N VAL A 98 -0.45 1.51 -5.09
CA VAL A 98 0.65 1.52 -6.06
C VAL A 98 0.12 1.43 -7.48
N PRO A 99 0.85 1.89 -8.50
CA PRO A 99 0.55 1.53 -9.87
C PRO A 99 0.63 0.01 -10.05
N LEU A 100 -0.32 -0.55 -10.78
CA LEU A 100 -0.29 -1.92 -11.25
C LEU A 100 -0.84 -1.96 -12.66
N MET A 101 0.00 -2.28 -13.62
CA MET A 101 -0.36 -2.41 -15.02
C MET A 101 0.11 -3.76 -15.55
N VAL A 102 -0.75 -4.43 -16.30
CA VAL A 102 -0.44 -5.71 -16.92
C VAL A 102 -0.79 -5.62 -18.40
N SER A 103 0.09 -6.08 -19.26
CA SER A 103 -0.11 -6.15 -20.71
C SER A 103 0.42 -7.47 -21.25
N GLY A 104 -0.15 -7.99 -22.33
CA GLY A 104 0.30 -9.19 -23.00
C GLY A 104 -0.82 -10.20 -23.26
N PRO A 105 -0.48 -11.43 -23.63
CA PRO A 105 -1.46 -12.48 -23.92
C PRO A 105 -2.44 -12.74 -22.79
N GLY A 106 -3.73 -12.80 -23.11
CA GLY A 106 -4.80 -13.04 -22.14
C GLY A 106 -5.26 -11.80 -21.35
N VAL A 107 -4.74 -10.61 -21.66
CA VAL A 107 -5.11 -9.35 -21.03
C VAL A 107 -5.90 -8.48 -22.01
N THR A 108 -7.05 -7.92 -21.56
CA THR A 108 -7.85 -7.01 -22.39
C THR A 108 -7.15 -5.65 -22.50
N PRO A 109 -6.77 -5.21 -23.73
CA PRO A 109 -6.07 -3.95 -23.92
C PRO A 109 -6.89 -2.74 -23.48
N GLY A 110 -6.24 -1.75 -22.83
CA GLY A 110 -6.84 -0.48 -22.46
C GLY A 110 -7.90 -0.55 -21.35
N ALA A 111 -8.19 -1.72 -20.81
CA ALA A 111 -9.15 -1.89 -19.73
C ALA A 111 -8.63 -1.30 -18.41
N ARG A 112 -9.57 -0.81 -17.57
CA ARG A 112 -9.27 -0.32 -16.22
C ARG A 112 -10.18 -1.01 -15.22
N CYS A 113 -9.58 -1.70 -14.24
CA CYS A 113 -10.28 -2.34 -13.14
C CYS A 113 -10.16 -1.47 -11.88
N GLY A 114 -11.30 -1.11 -11.28
CA GLY A 114 -11.35 -0.30 -10.04
C GLY A 114 -11.31 -1.13 -8.76
N ARG A 115 -11.21 -2.46 -8.86
CA ARG A 115 -11.24 -3.33 -7.68
C ARG A 115 -9.88 -3.34 -6.98
N PRO A 116 -9.84 -3.15 -5.65
CA PRO A 116 -8.59 -3.30 -4.89
C PRO A 116 -8.04 -4.72 -5.02
N VAL A 117 -6.74 -4.81 -5.25
CA VAL A 117 -5.99 -6.07 -5.37
C VAL A 117 -4.72 -5.98 -4.52
N GLU A 118 -4.07 -7.12 -4.31
CA GLU A 118 -2.88 -7.21 -3.47
C GLU A 118 -1.65 -7.59 -4.32
N LEU A 119 -0.45 -7.18 -3.91
CA LEU A 119 0.78 -7.64 -4.59
C LEU A 119 0.99 -9.15 -4.44
N LEU A 120 0.40 -9.77 -3.42
CA LEU A 120 0.34 -11.24 -3.27
C LEU A 120 -0.34 -11.93 -4.46
N ASP A 121 -1.22 -11.23 -5.15
CA ASP A 121 -1.95 -11.77 -6.31
C ASP A 121 -1.09 -11.88 -7.57
N LEU A 122 0.07 -11.22 -7.62
CA LEU A 122 0.94 -11.21 -8.81
C LEU A 122 1.47 -12.60 -9.16
N PHE A 123 2.00 -13.33 -8.17
CA PHE A 123 2.57 -14.65 -8.44
C PHE A 123 1.53 -15.64 -8.99
N PRO A 124 0.37 -15.88 -8.33
CA PRO A 124 -0.64 -16.79 -8.88
C PRO A 124 -1.20 -16.29 -10.22
N THR A 125 -1.28 -14.98 -10.45
CA THR A 125 -1.71 -14.40 -11.72
C THR A 125 -0.74 -14.74 -12.85
N LEU A 126 0.55 -14.55 -12.62
CA LEU A 126 1.58 -14.84 -13.64
C LEU A 126 1.67 -16.34 -13.94
N ALA A 127 1.58 -17.18 -12.92
CA ALA A 127 1.52 -18.63 -13.10
C ALA A 127 0.31 -19.03 -13.97
N ASP A 128 -0.87 -18.51 -13.66
CA ASP A 128 -2.11 -18.79 -14.40
C ASP A 128 -2.04 -18.29 -15.85
N LEU A 129 -1.55 -17.07 -16.10
CA LEU A 129 -1.37 -16.52 -17.43
C LEU A 129 -0.35 -17.31 -18.26
N ALA A 130 0.68 -17.85 -17.62
CA ALA A 130 1.70 -18.68 -18.25
C ALA A 130 1.27 -20.16 -18.42
N GLY A 131 0.08 -20.55 -17.97
CA GLY A 131 -0.39 -21.94 -17.98
C GLY A 131 0.35 -22.85 -17.01
N LEU A 132 0.95 -22.30 -15.96
CA LEU A 132 1.67 -23.02 -14.91
C LEU A 132 0.80 -23.23 -13.69
N GLN A 133 1.01 -24.34 -12.99
CA GLN A 133 0.34 -24.59 -11.73
C GLN A 133 0.99 -23.77 -10.59
N ALA A 134 0.22 -22.92 -9.93
CA ALA A 134 0.68 -22.20 -8.76
C ALA A 134 0.75 -23.14 -7.53
N PRO A 135 1.72 -22.97 -6.62
CA PRO A 135 1.78 -23.71 -5.36
C PRO A 135 0.54 -23.49 -4.48
N ASN A 136 0.07 -24.53 -3.82
CA ASN A 136 -1.17 -24.50 -3.02
C ASN A 136 -1.07 -23.65 -1.72
N HIS A 137 0.13 -23.28 -1.29
CA HIS A 137 0.35 -22.49 -0.07
C HIS A 137 0.27 -20.97 -0.29
N LEU A 138 0.03 -20.52 -1.52
CA LEU A 138 -0.07 -19.09 -1.82
C LEU A 138 -1.38 -18.53 -1.27
N GLU A 139 -1.30 -17.37 -0.63
CA GLU A 139 -2.46 -16.64 -0.09
C GLU A 139 -3.10 -15.71 -1.12
N GLY A 140 -2.37 -15.31 -2.16
CA GLY A 140 -2.85 -14.49 -3.27
C GLY A 140 -3.79 -15.26 -4.19
N VAL A 141 -4.59 -14.53 -4.95
CA VAL A 141 -5.58 -15.06 -5.89
C VAL A 141 -5.29 -14.53 -7.30
N SER A 142 -5.35 -15.41 -8.31
CA SER A 142 -5.16 -14.99 -9.71
C SER A 142 -6.14 -13.88 -10.11
N LEU A 143 -5.61 -12.84 -10.74
CA LEU A 143 -6.36 -11.71 -11.31
C LEU A 143 -6.76 -11.95 -12.77
N ARG A 144 -6.59 -13.16 -13.31
CA ARG A 144 -6.90 -13.49 -14.70
C ARG A 144 -8.32 -13.08 -15.10
N ALA A 145 -9.29 -13.28 -14.20
CA ALA A 145 -10.68 -12.89 -14.45
C ALA A 145 -10.81 -11.36 -14.67
N GLN A 146 -10.16 -10.55 -13.81
CA GLN A 146 -10.17 -9.09 -13.91
C GLN A 146 -9.34 -8.58 -15.09
N LEU A 147 -8.28 -9.27 -15.46
CA LEU A 147 -7.45 -8.93 -16.62
C LEU A 147 -8.14 -9.21 -17.95
N SER A 148 -8.99 -10.25 -18.01
CA SER A 148 -9.82 -10.56 -19.19
C SER A 148 -11.12 -9.76 -19.23
N ASN A 149 -11.68 -9.39 -18.07
CA ASN A 149 -12.89 -8.57 -17.93
C ASN A 149 -12.77 -7.66 -16.70
N ALA A 150 -12.54 -6.38 -16.91
CA ALA A 150 -12.34 -5.40 -15.84
C ALA A 150 -13.51 -5.26 -14.86
N THR A 151 -14.72 -5.73 -15.23
CA THR A 151 -15.91 -5.74 -14.38
C THR A 151 -16.10 -7.05 -13.63
N ALA A 152 -15.26 -8.07 -13.86
CA ALA A 152 -15.34 -9.34 -13.17
C ALA A 152 -15.31 -9.14 -11.64
N PRO A 153 -16.17 -9.85 -10.87
CA PRO A 153 -16.25 -9.66 -9.43
C PRO A 153 -14.96 -10.13 -8.73
N ARG A 154 -14.61 -9.44 -7.65
CA ARG A 154 -13.59 -9.87 -6.69
C ARG A 154 -14.22 -9.86 -5.30
N ASN A 155 -14.31 -11.02 -4.69
CA ASN A 155 -15.06 -11.21 -3.45
C ASN A 155 -14.17 -11.08 -2.20
N ARG A 156 -13.07 -10.36 -2.29
CA ARG A 156 -12.18 -10.08 -1.16
C ARG A 156 -11.58 -8.67 -1.28
N PRO A 157 -11.41 -7.95 -0.16
CA PRO A 157 -10.69 -6.68 -0.13
C PRO A 157 -9.18 -6.92 -0.26
N ALA A 158 -8.43 -5.85 -0.44
CA ALA A 158 -6.98 -5.84 -0.27
C ALA A 158 -6.64 -5.62 1.21
N ILE A 159 -5.62 -6.33 1.71
CA ILE A 159 -5.15 -6.24 3.09
C ILE A 159 -3.69 -5.80 3.07
N THR A 160 -3.35 -4.85 3.94
CA THR A 160 -1.97 -4.43 4.16
C THR A 160 -1.66 -4.54 5.65
N THR A 161 -0.55 -5.17 5.98
CA THR A 161 -0.06 -5.29 7.35
C THR A 161 1.22 -4.49 7.53
N HIS A 162 1.29 -3.72 8.62
CA HIS A 162 2.48 -3.01 9.03
C HIS A 162 2.81 -3.40 10.47
N ASN A 163 3.69 -4.39 10.65
CA ASN A 163 3.96 -5.03 11.93
C ASN A 163 2.72 -5.70 12.56
N GLN A 164 2.92 -6.37 13.69
CA GLN A 164 1.86 -7.06 14.41
C GLN A 164 0.77 -6.09 14.88
N GLY A 165 -0.49 -6.46 14.70
CA GLY A 165 -1.66 -5.71 15.16
C GLY A 165 -2.05 -4.50 14.33
N ASN A 166 -1.30 -4.15 13.28
CA ASN A 166 -1.59 -2.98 12.47
C ASN A 166 -1.95 -3.39 11.05
N HIS A 167 -3.21 -3.22 10.70
CA HIS A 167 -3.75 -3.71 9.44
C HIS A 167 -4.65 -2.67 8.78
N ALA A 168 -4.59 -2.56 7.46
CA ALA A 168 -5.58 -1.87 6.65
C ALA A 168 -6.34 -2.87 5.79
N VAL A 169 -7.64 -2.73 5.73
CA VAL A 169 -8.55 -3.47 4.84
C VAL A 169 -9.15 -2.47 3.86
N ARG A 170 -9.03 -2.72 2.55
CA ARG A 170 -9.51 -1.84 1.48
C ARG A 170 -10.43 -2.60 0.53
N ASP A 171 -11.74 -2.32 0.55
CA ASP A 171 -12.68 -2.75 -0.46
C ASP A 171 -12.94 -1.65 -1.51
N GLU A 172 -13.95 -1.78 -2.34
CA GLU A 172 -14.22 -0.81 -3.42
C GLU A 172 -14.67 0.57 -2.89
N GLN A 173 -15.26 0.63 -1.70
CA GLN A 173 -15.78 1.86 -1.12
C GLN A 173 -15.01 2.33 0.11
N TYR A 174 -14.65 1.42 1.01
CA TYR A 174 -14.12 1.78 2.30
C TYR A 174 -12.67 1.38 2.48
N ARG A 175 -11.94 2.16 3.29
CA ARG A 175 -10.70 1.77 3.95
C ARG A 175 -10.93 1.75 5.44
N TYR A 176 -10.66 0.62 6.06
CA TYR A 176 -10.67 0.43 7.51
C TYR A 176 -9.24 0.14 7.97
N ILE A 177 -8.79 0.86 8.99
CA ILE A 177 -7.49 0.65 9.62
C ILE A 177 -7.70 0.29 11.08
N HIS A 178 -7.06 -0.79 11.50
CA HIS A 178 -6.99 -1.23 12.89
C HIS A 178 -5.55 -1.17 13.36
N TYR A 179 -5.33 -0.60 14.53
CA TYR A 179 -4.02 -0.47 15.14
C TYR A 179 -3.84 -1.40 16.34
N ALA A 180 -2.59 -1.72 16.68
CA ALA A 180 -2.23 -2.65 17.75
C ALA A 180 -2.70 -2.19 19.16
N ASP A 181 -2.98 -0.89 19.36
CA ASP A 181 -3.53 -0.34 20.60
C ASP A 181 -5.07 -0.39 20.64
N GLY A 182 -5.71 -0.95 19.62
CA GLY A 182 -7.16 -1.03 19.47
C GLY A 182 -7.81 0.23 18.88
N SER A 183 -7.04 1.27 18.55
CA SER A 183 -7.57 2.43 17.86
C SER A 183 -7.87 2.12 16.39
N GLU A 184 -8.78 2.89 15.78
CA GLU A 184 -9.33 2.59 14.46
C GLU A 184 -9.45 3.85 13.61
N GLU A 185 -9.36 3.66 12.29
CA GLU A 185 -9.77 4.64 11.30
C GLU A 185 -10.71 4.00 10.27
N LEU A 186 -11.64 4.79 9.75
CA LEU A 186 -12.53 4.40 8.65
C LEU A 186 -12.71 5.56 7.68
N TYR A 187 -12.56 5.29 6.39
CA TYR A 187 -12.72 6.30 5.35
C TYR A 187 -13.62 5.79 4.23
N ASP A 188 -14.53 6.65 3.72
CA ASP A 188 -15.29 6.40 2.50
C ASP A 188 -14.44 6.89 1.31
N MET A 189 -13.73 5.98 0.66
CA MET A 189 -12.76 6.31 -0.40
C MET A 189 -13.41 6.80 -1.70
N VAL A 190 -14.72 6.66 -1.85
CA VAL A 190 -15.48 7.21 -2.97
C VAL A 190 -15.79 8.69 -2.75
N LYS A 191 -16.19 9.05 -1.53
CA LYS A 191 -16.55 10.44 -1.16
C LYS A 191 -15.34 11.23 -0.67
N ASP A 192 -14.39 10.57 -0.03
CA ASP A 192 -13.18 11.15 0.56
C ASP A 192 -11.92 10.38 0.14
N PRO A 193 -11.50 10.46 -1.13
CA PRO A 193 -10.33 9.73 -1.63
C PRO A 193 -9.01 10.20 -1.04
N HIS A 194 -9.04 11.24 -0.23
CA HIS A 194 -7.87 11.81 0.46
C HIS A 194 -7.80 11.43 1.93
N GLU A 195 -8.77 10.67 2.45
CA GLU A 195 -8.80 10.23 3.86
C GLU A 195 -8.79 11.41 4.85
N TRP A 196 -9.52 12.49 4.54
CA TRP A 196 -9.55 13.71 5.35
C TRP A 196 -10.45 13.61 6.58
N THR A 197 -11.43 12.71 6.56
CA THR A 197 -12.44 12.59 7.62
C THR A 197 -12.52 11.17 8.12
N ASN A 198 -12.05 10.95 9.35
CA ASN A 198 -12.14 9.65 10.00
C ASN A 198 -13.57 9.40 10.50
N LEU A 199 -14.22 8.39 9.95
CA LEU A 199 -15.60 7.99 10.28
C LEU A 199 -15.67 6.96 11.42
N ALA A 200 -14.55 6.46 11.94
CA ALA A 200 -14.53 5.32 12.87
C ALA A 200 -15.29 5.59 14.18
N GLY A 201 -15.31 6.85 14.64
CA GLY A 201 -16.03 7.26 15.85
C GLY A 201 -17.55 7.47 15.69
N ARG A 202 -18.08 7.36 14.47
CA ARG A 202 -19.51 7.60 14.23
C ARG A 202 -20.35 6.36 14.55
N ALA A 203 -21.52 6.58 15.12
CA ALA A 203 -22.43 5.49 15.46
C ALA A 203 -22.94 4.72 14.21
N ASP A 204 -23.18 5.42 13.11
CA ASP A 204 -23.63 4.85 11.84
C ASP A 204 -22.53 4.05 11.11
N SER A 205 -21.29 4.12 11.56
CA SER A 205 -20.14 3.37 10.99
C SER A 205 -19.94 1.98 11.61
N ALA A 206 -20.63 1.65 12.69
CA ALA A 206 -20.40 0.41 13.45
C ALA A 206 -20.56 -0.87 12.58
N SER A 207 -21.60 -0.93 11.76
CA SER A 207 -21.84 -2.08 10.88
C SER A 207 -20.79 -2.22 9.78
N ILE A 208 -20.32 -1.10 9.23
CA ILE A 208 -19.28 -1.07 8.21
C ILE A 208 -17.96 -1.56 8.82
N LYS A 209 -17.57 -1.02 9.98
CA LYS A 209 -16.36 -1.49 10.70
C LYS A 209 -16.41 -2.99 11.00
N ALA A 210 -17.54 -3.48 11.50
CA ALA A 210 -17.71 -4.91 11.78
C ALA A 210 -17.59 -5.77 10.52
N ALA A 211 -18.08 -5.29 9.37
CA ALA A 211 -17.94 -5.98 8.09
C ALA A 211 -16.51 -6.02 7.61
N MET A 212 -15.78 -4.91 7.75
CA MET A 212 -14.37 -4.80 7.36
C MET A 212 -13.45 -5.59 8.30
N ALA A 213 -13.69 -5.52 9.61
CA ALA A 213 -12.89 -6.20 10.63
C ALA A 213 -12.88 -7.74 10.47
N ARG A 214 -13.89 -8.33 9.84
CA ARG A 214 -13.92 -9.79 9.54
C ARG A 214 -12.77 -10.23 8.62
N TRP A 215 -12.16 -9.29 7.88
CA TRP A 215 -11.05 -9.54 6.98
C TRP A 215 -9.68 -9.37 7.63
N LEU A 216 -9.62 -8.88 8.87
CA LEU A 216 -8.35 -8.80 9.59
C LEU A 216 -7.68 -10.18 9.66
N PRO A 217 -6.35 -10.24 9.57
CA PRO A 217 -5.62 -11.49 9.66
C PRO A 217 -5.94 -12.24 10.94
N LYS A 218 -6.27 -13.54 10.82
CA LYS A 218 -6.54 -14.42 11.96
C LYS A 218 -5.24 -14.88 12.64
N THR A 219 -4.16 -14.93 11.87
CA THR A 219 -2.81 -15.22 12.34
C THR A 219 -2.01 -13.95 12.27
N ASP A 220 -1.64 -13.40 13.40
CA ASP A 220 -0.91 -12.16 13.53
C ASP A 220 0.39 -12.45 14.30
N VAL A 221 1.43 -12.79 13.54
CA VAL A 221 2.68 -13.31 14.08
C VAL A 221 3.51 -12.16 14.62
N ALA A 222 4.09 -12.35 15.82
CA ALA A 222 5.06 -11.42 16.38
C ALA A 222 6.27 -11.21 15.44
N ALA A 223 6.86 -10.02 15.50
CA ALA A 223 8.07 -9.74 14.76
C ALA A 223 9.16 -10.78 15.05
N ALA A 224 9.85 -11.24 14.01
CA ALA A 224 11.00 -12.12 14.20
C ALA A 224 12.03 -11.46 15.12
N LEU A 225 12.59 -12.23 16.04
CA LEU A 225 13.64 -11.74 16.93
C LEU A 225 14.80 -11.19 16.08
N SER A 226 15.20 -9.96 16.33
CA SER A 226 16.33 -9.33 15.66
C SER A 226 17.62 -10.12 15.99
N GLY A 227 18.21 -10.79 15.03
CA GLY A 227 19.48 -11.51 15.28
C GLY A 227 19.98 -12.45 14.19
N SER A 228 19.24 -12.73 13.15
CA SER A 228 19.62 -13.77 12.18
C SER A 228 19.58 -13.37 10.69
N GLY A 229 19.57 -12.07 10.36
CA GLY A 229 19.56 -11.61 8.98
C GLY A 229 20.70 -10.66 8.65
N PRO A 230 21.12 -10.52 7.37
CA PRO A 230 22.16 -9.59 6.93
C PRO A 230 21.85 -8.11 7.17
N TYR A 231 20.66 -7.78 7.69
CA TYR A 231 20.22 -6.44 8.08
C TYR A 231 20.14 -6.22 9.60
N SER A 232 20.82 -7.03 10.40
CA SER A 232 20.85 -6.90 11.85
C SER A 232 21.55 -5.64 12.41
N GLY A 233 21.96 -4.70 11.56
CA GLY A 233 22.59 -3.44 11.97
C GLY A 233 21.62 -2.29 12.28
N GLY A 234 20.35 -2.42 12.05
CA GLY A 234 19.34 -1.44 12.42
C GLY A 234 18.40 -2.04 13.45
N GLY A 235 18.49 -1.62 14.71
CA GLY A 235 17.63 -2.12 15.78
C GLY A 235 16.19 -2.16 15.36
N GLY A 236 15.63 -3.36 15.24
CA GLY A 236 14.22 -3.56 14.96
C GLY A 236 13.42 -2.74 15.96
N ILE A 237 12.42 -2.03 15.46
CA ILE A 237 11.49 -1.29 16.32
C ILE A 237 10.71 -2.35 17.09
N SER A 238 11.16 -2.72 18.31
CA SER A 238 10.28 -3.42 19.21
C SER A 238 9.23 -2.43 19.65
N TRP A 239 7.97 -2.71 19.40
CA TRP A 239 6.83 -1.89 19.79
C TRP A 239 6.83 -1.58 21.29
N ASP A 240 7.29 -2.52 22.11
CA ASP A 240 7.43 -2.36 23.56
C ASP A 240 8.37 -1.22 23.95
N ARG A 241 9.42 -0.97 23.18
CA ARG A 241 10.31 0.18 23.39
C ARG A 241 9.73 1.49 22.86
N ALA A 242 8.90 1.45 21.82
CA ALA A 242 8.30 2.65 21.25
C ALA A 242 7.15 3.18 22.13
N VAL A 243 6.39 2.28 22.75
CA VAL A 243 5.23 2.60 23.61
C VAL A 243 5.62 2.71 25.08
N GLY A 244 6.55 1.88 25.58
CA GLY A 244 6.98 1.84 26.98
C GLY A 244 7.94 2.96 27.42
N GLY A 245 8.44 3.78 26.51
CA GLY A 245 9.47 4.79 26.82
C GLY A 245 8.99 6.19 27.12
N ARG A 246 7.66 6.46 27.13
CA ARG A 246 7.11 7.76 27.53
C ARG A 246 5.90 7.59 28.45
N LYS A 247 6.19 7.38 29.73
CA LYS A 247 5.33 7.88 30.77
C LYS A 247 5.52 9.39 30.83
N THR A 248 4.41 10.13 30.68
CA THR A 248 4.19 11.58 30.72
C THR A 248 4.65 12.37 29.52
#